data_42962d98e77af1b193986d39e3728316
#
_entry.id   42962d98e77af1b193986d39e3728316
#
_cell.length_a   1.000
_cell.length_b   1.000
_cell.length_c   1.000
_cell.angle_alpha   90.00
_cell.angle_beta   90.00
_cell.angle_gamma   90.00
#
_symmetry.space_group_name_H-M   'P 1'
#
loop_
_entity.id
_entity.type
_entity.pdbx_description
1 polymer ?
#
loop_
_entity_poly.entity_id
_entity_poly.type
_entity_poly.pdbx_seq_one_letter_code
_entity_poly.pdbx_strand_id
1 'polypeptide(L)'
;MTRRFRRRQRLGQYRIEKCLAVGGFAEVYLAHDTIEGIDVALKIPHPHLTDEVNMSAFKKEVRMVAKLDHPGILGLKTASLIDGTFVVVSALADETLADRMTRRIARTKVLRIMADLLEALAYAHKLRVVHCDVKPENILLFPGQKVRLADFGLAKLALRTIDASGSGTLGYIAPEQAHGKPSLRSDVFSAGVLLWRLLGGAQPEWPFHWPHQGYEKVQRNWSKDMVEIVRRATQVDEEKRYQDAGAMLRALNRAAPDAIRSRGHR
;
A
#
# COMPACT_ATOMS: atom_id res chain seq x y z
N MET A 1 23.77 2.20 -4.91
CA MET A 1 23.38 1.02 -5.73
C MET A 1 23.31 1.44 -7.20
N THR A 2 23.94 0.72 -8.11
CA THR A 2 23.91 1.03 -9.54
C THR A 2 22.58 0.52 -10.12
N ARG A 3 21.80 1.41 -10.76
CA ARG A 3 20.53 1.05 -11.40
C ARG A 3 20.75 0.00 -12.50
N ARG A 4 19.88 -1.01 -12.59
CA ARG A 4 20.00 -2.10 -13.56
C ARG A 4 19.83 -1.63 -15.00
N PHE A 5 18.89 -0.68 -15.23
CA PHE A 5 18.59 -0.15 -16.56
C PHE A 5 18.85 1.35 -16.63
N ARG A 6 19.38 1.80 -17.77
CA ARG A 6 19.68 3.21 -18.07
C ARG A 6 18.50 3.83 -18.86
N ARG A 7 18.40 5.15 -18.79
CA ARG A 7 17.45 5.90 -19.60
C ARG A 7 17.67 5.60 -21.09
N ARG A 8 16.57 5.45 -21.85
CA ARG A 8 16.52 5.07 -23.28
C ARG A 8 17.00 3.64 -23.58
N GLN A 9 17.41 2.86 -22.63
CA GLN A 9 17.66 1.43 -22.83
C GLN A 9 16.35 0.74 -23.22
N ARG A 10 16.41 -0.22 -24.14
CA ARG A 10 15.27 -1.06 -24.52
C ARG A 10 15.27 -2.37 -23.75
N LEU A 11 14.08 -2.83 -23.44
CA LEU A 11 13.80 -4.15 -22.90
C LEU A 11 12.57 -4.66 -23.67
N GLY A 12 12.82 -5.44 -24.73
CA GLY A 12 11.79 -5.78 -25.71
C GLY A 12 11.14 -4.51 -26.33
N GLN A 13 9.82 -4.41 -26.27
CA GLN A 13 9.06 -3.26 -26.74
C GLN A 13 9.11 -2.03 -25.83
N TYR A 14 9.63 -2.18 -24.59
CA TYR A 14 9.63 -1.10 -23.61
C TYR A 14 10.92 -0.28 -23.67
N ARG A 15 10.79 1.02 -23.81
CA ARG A 15 11.90 1.97 -23.71
C ARG A 15 11.90 2.58 -22.31
N ILE A 16 12.96 2.32 -21.54
CA ILE A 16 13.11 2.83 -20.17
C ILE A 16 13.26 4.36 -20.18
N GLU A 17 12.42 5.06 -19.43
CA GLU A 17 12.50 6.52 -19.30
C GLU A 17 13.17 6.95 -18.00
N LYS A 18 12.78 6.37 -16.85
CA LYS A 18 13.40 6.64 -15.56
C LYS A 18 13.10 5.53 -14.55
N CYS A 19 13.96 5.41 -13.54
CA CYS A 19 13.67 4.62 -12.35
C CYS A 19 12.72 5.43 -11.44
N LEU A 20 11.58 4.85 -11.07
CA LEU A 20 10.59 5.45 -10.17
C LEU A 20 10.89 5.12 -8.71
N ALA A 21 11.25 3.86 -8.45
CA ALA A 21 11.53 3.38 -7.10
C ALA A 21 12.53 2.22 -7.12
N VAL A 22 13.30 2.08 -6.03
CA VAL A 22 14.14 0.93 -5.74
C VAL A 22 13.67 0.36 -4.40
N GLY A 23 12.95 -0.76 -4.47
CA GLY A 23 12.49 -1.50 -3.28
C GLY A 23 13.47 -2.60 -2.89
N GLY A 24 13.18 -3.33 -1.80
CA GLY A 24 14.01 -4.45 -1.34
C GLY A 24 14.00 -5.66 -2.31
N PHE A 25 12.94 -5.83 -3.10
CA PHE A 25 12.73 -6.99 -3.98
C PHE A 25 12.79 -6.69 -5.46
N ALA A 26 12.49 -5.46 -5.85
CA ALA A 26 12.37 -5.07 -7.24
C ALA A 26 12.68 -3.58 -7.42
N GLU A 27 13.07 -3.23 -8.64
CA GLU A 27 13.09 -1.86 -9.13
C GLU A 27 11.83 -1.59 -9.96
N VAL A 28 11.27 -0.38 -9.85
CA VAL A 28 10.13 0.06 -10.65
C VAL A 28 10.60 1.15 -11.60
N TYR A 29 10.30 0.97 -12.89
CA TYR A 29 10.67 1.90 -13.94
C TYR A 29 9.44 2.48 -14.63
N LEU A 30 9.48 3.75 -14.96
CA LEU A 30 8.68 4.33 -16.01
C LEU A 30 9.27 3.87 -17.35
N ALA A 31 8.44 3.30 -18.21
CA ALA A 31 8.83 2.95 -19.56
C ALA A 31 7.74 3.32 -20.56
N HIS A 32 8.14 3.64 -21.78
CA HIS A 32 7.25 3.84 -22.91
C HIS A 32 7.08 2.52 -23.68
N ASP A 33 5.85 2.03 -23.75
CA ASP A 33 5.50 0.89 -24.62
C ASP A 33 5.43 1.40 -26.08
N THR A 34 6.38 0.96 -26.90
CA THR A 34 6.50 1.45 -28.29
C THR A 34 5.49 0.82 -29.26
N ILE A 35 4.77 -0.23 -28.81
CA ILE A 35 3.69 -0.87 -29.59
C ILE A 35 2.36 -0.20 -29.27
N GLU A 36 2.01 -0.07 -27.99
CA GLU A 36 0.75 0.56 -27.56
C GLU A 36 0.82 2.10 -27.58
N GLY A 37 2.01 2.71 -27.61
CA GLY A 37 2.20 4.16 -27.63
C GLY A 37 1.85 4.83 -26.29
N ILE A 38 1.96 4.13 -25.18
CA ILE A 38 1.60 4.61 -23.85
C ILE A 38 2.72 4.40 -22.85
N ASP A 39 2.67 5.17 -21.76
CA ASP A 39 3.58 4.99 -20.64
C ASP A 39 3.02 3.95 -19.66
N VAL A 40 3.92 3.11 -19.14
CA VAL A 40 3.63 2.00 -18.23
C VAL A 40 4.63 1.97 -17.07
N ALA A 41 4.28 1.28 -16.00
CA ALA A 41 5.20 0.93 -14.92
C ALA A 41 5.71 -0.50 -15.13
N LEU A 42 7.04 -0.67 -15.13
CA LEU A 42 7.71 -1.97 -15.17
C LEU A 42 8.28 -2.28 -13.80
N LYS A 43 7.83 -3.36 -13.17
CA LYS A 43 8.40 -3.90 -11.93
C LYS A 43 9.31 -5.06 -12.29
N ILE A 44 10.59 -4.93 -11.94
CA ILE A 44 11.66 -5.86 -12.33
C ILE A 44 12.37 -6.33 -11.06
N PRO A 45 12.33 -7.64 -10.74
CA PRO A 45 13.01 -8.21 -9.58
C PRO A 45 14.52 -7.98 -9.62
N HIS A 46 15.14 -7.81 -8.46
CA HIS A 46 16.59 -7.71 -8.37
C HIS A 46 17.28 -8.99 -8.86
N PRO A 47 18.44 -8.90 -9.51
CA PRO A 47 19.17 -10.06 -10.05
C PRO A 47 19.49 -11.16 -9.01
N HIS A 48 19.79 -10.76 -7.76
CA HIS A 48 20.07 -11.69 -6.68
C HIS A 48 18.83 -12.44 -6.15
N LEU A 49 17.63 -12.07 -6.60
CA LEU A 49 16.36 -12.71 -6.27
C LEU A 49 15.78 -13.50 -7.46
N THR A 50 16.61 -13.81 -8.45
CA THR A 50 16.18 -14.57 -9.65
C THR A 50 16.48 -16.06 -9.56
N ASP A 51 16.88 -16.58 -8.38
CA ASP A 51 16.92 -18.01 -8.12
C ASP A 51 15.53 -18.67 -8.22
N GLU A 52 15.47 -19.99 -8.33
CA GLU A 52 14.22 -20.72 -8.54
C GLU A 52 13.19 -20.49 -7.42
N VAL A 53 13.64 -20.39 -6.17
CA VAL A 53 12.76 -20.22 -5.00
C VAL A 53 12.09 -18.85 -5.03
N ASN A 54 12.86 -17.80 -5.23
CA ASN A 54 12.38 -16.42 -5.30
C ASN A 54 11.51 -16.20 -6.54
N MET A 55 11.91 -16.75 -7.69
CA MET A 55 11.09 -16.70 -8.91
C MET A 55 9.77 -17.46 -8.78
N SER A 56 9.75 -18.60 -8.08
CA SER A 56 8.51 -19.31 -7.77
C SER A 56 7.56 -18.44 -6.92
N ALA A 57 8.09 -17.74 -5.92
CA ALA A 57 7.32 -16.84 -5.09
C ALA A 57 6.79 -15.62 -5.88
N PHE A 58 7.59 -15.00 -6.74
CA PHE A 58 7.15 -13.95 -7.65
C PHE A 58 6.03 -14.41 -8.59
N LYS A 59 6.18 -15.58 -9.22
CA LYS A 59 5.14 -16.16 -10.08
C LYS A 59 3.86 -16.42 -9.30
N LYS A 60 3.96 -16.86 -8.04
CA LYS A 60 2.79 -17.08 -7.16
C LYS A 60 2.06 -15.77 -6.88
N GLU A 61 2.80 -14.68 -6.60
CA GLU A 61 2.23 -13.35 -6.43
C GLU A 61 1.50 -12.87 -7.68
N VAL A 62 2.17 -12.92 -8.83
CA VAL A 62 1.57 -12.56 -10.13
C VAL A 62 0.27 -13.32 -10.37
N ARG A 63 0.25 -14.65 -10.11
CA ARG A 63 -0.95 -15.47 -10.26
C ARG A 63 -2.05 -15.12 -9.26
N MET A 64 -1.69 -14.65 -8.07
CA MET A 64 -2.64 -14.19 -7.07
C MET A 64 -3.26 -12.87 -7.51
N VAL A 65 -2.43 -11.88 -7.90
CA VAL A 65 -2.91 -10.57 -8.37
C VAL A 65 -3.76 -10.69 -9.62
N ALA A 66 -3.41 -11.60 -10.53
CA ALA A 66 -4.19 -11.87 -11.75
C ALA A 66 -5.62 -12.38 -11.49
N LYS A 67 -5.90 -12.87 -10.27
CA LYS A 67 -7.24 -13.31 -9.84
C LYS A 67 -8.04 -12.22 -9.11
N LEU A 68 -7.39 -11.09 -8.78
CA LEU A 68 -8.03 -9.98 -8.07
C LEU A 68 -8.58 -8.99 -9.11
N ASP A 69 -9.88 -9.07 -9.34
CA ASP A 69 -10.60 -8.14 -10.25
C ASP A 69 -11.41 -7.13 -9.43
N HIS A 70 -10.80 -5.98 -9.16
CA HIS A 70 -11.42 -4.89 -8.40
C HIS A 70 -10.83 -3.54 -8.83
N PRO A 71 -11.65 -2.49 -9.04
CA PRO A 71 -11.18 -1.18 -9.51
C PRO A 71 -10.19 -0.50 -8.56
N GLY A 72 -10.23 -0.80 -7.28
CA GLY A 72 -9.31 -0.29 -6.25
C GLY A 72 -8.03 -1.14 -6.09
N ILE A 73 -7.80 -2.16 -6.92
CA ILE A 73 -6.57 -2.97 -6.94
C ILE A 73 -5.82 -2.71 -8.23
N LEU A 74 -4.49 -2.56 -8.14
CA LEU A 74 -3.66 -2.43 -9.33
C LEU A 74 -3.57 -3.77 -10.05
N GLY A 75 -4.27 -3.90 -11.16
CA GLY A 75 -4.21 -5.06 -12.03
C GLY A 75 -2.90 -5.11 -12.83
N LEU A 76 -2.57 -6.32 -13.29
CA LEU A 76 -1.46 -6.54 -14.23
C LEU A 76 -1.94 -6.30 -15.66
N LYS A 77 -1.11 -5.65 -16.49
CA LYS A 77 -1.26 -5.68 -17.95
C LYS A 77 -0.69 -6.99 -18.49
N THR A 78 0.54 -7.30 -18.09
CA THR A 78 1.21 -8.57 -18.43
C THR A 78 2.33 -8.88 -17.44
N ALA A 79 2.76 -10.14 -17.43
CA ALA A 79 3.97 -10.58 -16.75
C ALA A 79 4.67 -11.60 -17.64
N SER A 80 5.93 -11.35 -18.00
CA SER A 80 6.66 -12.16 -18.99
C SER A 80 8.17 -12.14 -18.74
N LEU A 81 8.87 -13.05 -19.40
CA LEU A 81 10.32 -13.02 -19.55
C LEU A 81 10.65 -12.27 -20.83
N ILE A 82 11.38 -11.16 -20.73
CA ILE A 82 11.84 -10.34 -21.84
C ILE A 82 13.37 -10.29 -21.76
N ASP A 83 14.04 -10.77 -22.79
CA ASP A 83 15.52 -10.85 -22.84
C ASP A 83 16.11 -11.50 -21.57
N GLY A 84 15.50 -12.59 -21.10
CA GLY A 84 15.89 -13.30 -19.88
C GLY A 84 15.57 -12.58 -18.58
N THR A 85 14.92 -11.43 -18.63
CA THR A 85 14.51 -10.63 -17.48
C THR A 85 13.01 -10.83 -17.20
N PHE A 86 12.65 -11.20 -15.98
CA PHE A 86 11.26 -11.24 -15.56
C PHE A 86 10.73 -9.81 -15.35
N VAL A 87 9.63 -9.50 -16.00
CA VAL A 87 9.02 -8.16 -16.00
C VAL A 87 7.54 -8.27 -15.68
N VAL A 88 7.08 -7.45 -14.77
CA VAL A 88 5.64 -7.25 -14.50
C VAL A 88 5.28 -5.85 -14.98
N VAL A 89 4.29 -5.76 -15.86
CA VAL A 89 3.81 -4.50 -16.44
C VAL A 89 2.47 -4.14 -15.85
N SER A 90 2.32 -2.90 -15.43
CA SER A 90 1.06 -2.35 -14.91
C SER A 90 0.81 -0.93 -15.45
N ALA A 91 -0.39 -0.42 -15.18
CA ALA A 91 -0.71 0.96 -15.47
C ALA A 91 0.18 1.90 -14.64
N LEU A 92 0.62 3.01 -15.26
CA LEU A 92 1.37 4.06 -14.60
C LEU A 92 0.42 4.96 -13.81
N ALA A 93 0.71 5.17 -12.53
CA ALA A 93 0.00 6.12 -11.68
C ALA A 93 0.61 7.54 -11.82
N ASP A 94 -0.18 8.57 -11.48
CA ASP A 94 0.31 9.94 -11.45
C ASP A 94 1.33 10.15 -10.30
N GLU A 95 1.00 9.63 -9.11
CA GLU A 95 1.84 9.72 -7.91
C GLU A 95 1.47 8.61 -6.92
N THR A 96 2.33 8.36 -5.93
CA THR A 96 1.99 7.54 -4.77
C THR A 96 1.29 8.38 -3.70
N LEU A 97 0.60 7.72 -2.75
CA LEU A 97 0.08 8.43 -1.59
C LEU A 97 1.22 9.00 -0.73
N ALA A 98 2.41 8.37 -0.70
CA ALA A 98 3.58 8.91 -0.03
C ALA A 98 3.99 10.27 -0.61
N ASP A 99 4.08 10.40 -1.94
CA ASP A 99 4.35 11.67 -2.62
C ASP A 99 3.25 12.69 -2.33
N ARG A 100 1.99 12.24 -2.33
CA ARG A 100 0.83 13.11 -2.07
C ARG A 100 0.81 13.64 -0.63
N MET A 101 1.28 12.87 0.34
CA MET A 101 1.33 13.24 1.76
C MET A 101 2.37 14.33 2.07
N THR A 102 3.30 14.61 1.17
CA THR A 102 4.24 15.76 1.33
C THR A 102 3.52 17.11 1.26
N ARG A 103 2.28 17.13 0.77
CA ARG A 103 1.43 18.31 0.61
C ARG A 103 0.14 18.14 1.42
N ARG A 104 -0.47 19.26 1.78
CA ARG A 104 -1.76 19.25 2.50
C ARG A 104 -2.83 18.49 1.71
N ILE A 105 -3.55 17.60 2.38
CA ILE A 105 -4.67 16.84 1.81
C ILE A 105 -5.97 17.37 2.45
N ALA A 106 -6.97 17.68 1.61
CA ALA A 106 -8.29 18.07 2.10
C ALA A 106 -8.96 16.91 2.85
N ARG A 107 -9.75 17.20 3.89
CA ARG A 107 -10.41 16.17 4.71
C ARG A 107 -11.28 15.22 3.90
N THR A 108 -12.08 15.76 2.99
CA THR A 108 -12.90 14.96 2.08
C THR A 108 -12.08 13.99 1.24
N LYS A 109 -10.89 14.42 0.79
CA LYS A 109 -9.97 13.56 0.03
C LYS A 109 -9.34 12.49 0.94
N VAL A 110 -9.02 12.79 2.19
CA VAL A 110 -8.54 11.79 3.17
C VAL A 110 -9.60 10.69 3.36
N LEU A 111 -10.86 11.06 3.60
CA LEU A 111 -11.95 10.11 3.80
C LEU A 111 -12.16 9.24 2.56
N ARG A 112 -12.12 9.84 1.36
CA ARG A 112 -12.26 9.11 0.10
C ARG A 112 -11.11 8.11 -0.11
N ILE A 113 -9.85 8.54 0.05
CA ILE A 113 -8.69 7.67 -0.09
C ILE A 113 -8.81 6.46 0.86
N MET A 114 -9.21 6.71 2.10
CA MET A 114 -9.37 5.63 3.07
C MET A 114 -10.54 4.71 2.76
N ALA A 115 -11.65 5.24 2.26
CA ALA A 115 -12.79 4.42 1.83
C ALA A 115 -12.39 3.52 0.65
N ASP A 116 -11.81 4.08 -0.41
CA ASP A 116 -11.35 3.34 -1.59
C ASP A 116 -10.34 2.24 -1.21
N LEU A 117 -9.37 2.55 -0.33
CA LEU A 117 -8.40 1.58 0.20
C LEU A 117 -9.10 0.44 0.95
N LEU A 118 -10.01 0.79 1.87
CA LEU A 118 -10.71 -0.22 2.68
C LEU A 118 -11.67 -1.07 1.85
N GLU A 119 -12.24 -0.54 0.77
CA GLU A 119 -13.02 -1.32 -0.21
C GLU A 119 -12.14 -2.35 -0.93
N ALA A 120 -10.97 -1.95 -1.41
CA ALA A 120 -10.01 -2.84 -2.06
C ALA A 120 -9.54 -3.96 -1.10
N LEU A 121 -9.19 -3.62 0.14
CA LEU A 121 -8.82 -4.58 1.16
C LEU A 121 -10.00 -5.49 1.54
N ALA A 122 -11.22 -4.96 1.67
CA ALA A 122 -12.40 -5.76 1.99
C ALA A 122 -12.72 -6.78 0.90
N TYR A 123 -12.52 -6.42 -0.37
CA TYR A 123 -12.61 -7.35 -1.49
C TYR A 123 -11.58 -8.48 -1.36
N ALA A 124 -10.31 -8.16 -1.14
CA ALA A 124 -9.25 -9.15 -0.97
C ALA A 124 -9.51 -10.06 0.26
N HIS A 125 -9.98 -9.48 1.37
CA HIS A 125 -10.31 -10.21 2.60
C HIS A 125 -11.46 -11.23 2.41
N LYS A 126 -12.45 -10.92 1.58
CA LYS A 126 -13.51 -11.89 1.21
C LYS A 126 -12.92 -13.12 0.50
N LEU A 127 -11.85 -12.93 -0.25
CA LEU A 127 -11.11 -13.99 -0.93
C LEU A 127 -10.01 -14.63 -0.05
N ARG A 128 -9.98 -14.29 1.25
CA ARG A 128 -8.95 -14.75 2.20
C ARG A 128 -7.52 -14.36 1.81
N VAL A 129 -7.37 -13.27 1.08
CA VAL A 129 -6.07 -12.68 0.73
C VAL A 129 -5.74 -11.57 1.71
N VAL A 130 -4.58 -11.67 2.36
CA VAL A 130 -4.00 -10.66 3.24
C VAL A 130 -2.94 -9.90 2.44
N HIS A 131 -2.97 -8.57 2.48
CA HIS A 131 -2.02 -7.72 1.75
C HIS A 131 -0.63 -7.74 2.38
N CYS A 132 -0.56 -7.57 3.70
CA CYS A 132 0.65 -7.55 4.53
C CYS A 132 1.64 -6.39 4.33
N ASP A 133 1.42 -5.46 3.39
CA ASP A 133 2.31 -4.31 3.15
C ASP A 133 1.51 -3.03 2.83
N VAL A 134 0.46 -2.76 3.61
CA VAL A 134 -0.35 -1.54 3.48
C VAL A 134 0.46 -0.35 3.99
N LYS A 135 0.89 0.50 3.06
CA LYS A 135 1.67 1.72 3.34
C LYS A 135 1.47 2.76 2.24
N PRO A 136 1.79 4.03 2.46
CA PRO A 136 1.57 5.10 1.48
C PRO A 136 2.22 4.85 0.11
N GLU A 137 3.38 4.20 0.07
CA GLU A 137 4.13 3.89 -1.15
C GLU A 137 3.38 2.92 -2.06
N ASN A 138 2.56 2.03 -1.49
CA ASN A 138 1.80 1.01 -2.21
C ASN A 138 0.37 1.46 -2.57
N ILE A 139 0.00 2.70 -2.24
CA ILE A 139 -1.29 3.29 -2.59
C ILE A 139 -1.07 4.29 -3.72
N LEU A 140 -1.57 3.94 -4.89
CA LEU A 140 -1.33 4.66 -6.13
C LEU A 140 -2.53 5.54 -6.49
N LEU A 141 -2.25 6.79 -6.87
CA LEU A 141 -3.25 7.78 -7.26
C LEU A 141 -3.23 7.95 -8.78
N PHE A 142 -4.40 7.78 -9.38
CA PHE A 142 -4.63 7.88 -10.83
C PHE A 142 -5.50 9.11 -11.16
N PRO A 143 -5.59 9.50 -12.43
CA PRO A 143 -6.47 10.57 -12.89
C PRO A 143 -7.92 10.36 -12.43
N GLY A 144 -8.64 11.46 -12.16
CA GLY A 144 -9.99 11.38 -11.61
C GLY A 144 -10.07 10.94 -10.15
N GLN A 145 -8.96 11.05 -9.42
CA GLN A 145 -8.83 10.70 -7.99
C GLN A 145 -9.08 9.21 -7.69
N LYS A 146 -8.87 8.33 -8.64
CA LYS A 146 -8.97 6.89 -8.45
C LYS A 146 -7.79 6.39 -7.61
N VAL A 147 -8.07 5.59 -6.60
CA VAL A 147 -7.07 4.97 -5.72
C VAL A 147 -6.93 3.50 -6.09
N ARG A 148 -5.70 3.01 -6.21
CA ARG A 148 -5.43 1.58 -6.39
C ARG A 148 -4.35 1.12 -5.44
N LEU A 149 -4.60 0.01 -4.79
CA LEU A 149 -3.64 -0.68 -3.93
C LEU A 149 -2.77 -1.61 -4.77
N ALA A 150 -1.45 -1.44 -4.67
CA ALA A 150 -0.44 -2.21 -5.38
C ALA A 150 0.29 -3.18 -4.43
N ASP A 151 1.08 -4.09 -4.98
CA ASP A 151 2.02 -4.95 -4.25
C ASP A 151 1.39 -5.92 -3.25
N PHE A 152 0.32 -6.62 -3.67
CA PHE A 152 -0.23 -7.75 -2.93
C PHE A 152 0.78 -8.91 -2.84
N GLY A 153 1.05 -9.40 -1.64
CA GLY A 153 1.72 -10.68 -1.41
C GLY A 153 3.24 -10.68 -1.30
N LEU A 154 3.96 -9.57 -1.61
CA LEU A 154 5.42 -9.48 -1.45
C LEU A 154 5.89 -9.60 0.00
N ALA A 155 5.06 -9.23 0.97
CA ALA A 155 5.43 -9.27 2.37
C ALA A 155 5.62 -10.67 2.94
N LYS A 156 5.03 -11.73 2.35
CA LYS A 156 5.36 -13.12 2.73
C LYS A 156 6.80 -13.49 2.38
N LEU A 157 7.37 -12.88 1.35
CA LEU A 157 8.79 -12.99 1.03
C LEU A 157 9.63 -12.15 1.99
N ALA A 158 9.17 -10.94 2.31
CA ALA A 158 9.85 -10.01 3.21
C ALA A 158 10.01 -10.58 4.63
N LEU A 159 9.01 -11.26 5.16
CA LEU A 159 9.09 -11.88 6.50
C LEU A 159 10.15 -12.98 6.60
N ARG A 160 10.56 -13.58 5.48
CA ARG A 160 11.68 -14.54 5.45
C ARG A 160 13.06 -13.86 5.38
N THR A 161 13.12 -12.57 5.08
CA THR A 161 14.35 -11.79 4.87
C THR A 161 14.51 -10.62 5.84
N ILE A 162 13.62 -10.47 6.85
CA ILE A 162 13.71 -9.40 7.88
C ILE A 162 15.02 -9.46 8.69
N ASP A 163 15.78 -10.53 8.65
CA ASP A 163 17.08 -10.63 9.28
C ASP A 163 18.19 -9.73 8.68
N ALA A 164 17.97 -9.07 7.55
CA ALA A 164 19.09 -8.48 6.81
C ALA A 164 19.05 -6.97 6.52
N SER A 165 17.93 -6.27 6.61
CA SER A 165 17.96 -4.82 6.33
C SER A 165 16.85 -4.06 7.04
N GLY A 166 17.18 -3.44 8.16
CA GLY A 166 16.32 -2.58 8.97
C GLY A 166 15.88 -1.28 8.28
N SER A 167 15.50 -1.31 6.99
CA SER A 167 15.13 -0.12 6.24
C SER A 167 13.62 -0.02 6.01
N GLY A 168 13.00 0.88 6.73
CA GLY A 168 11.94 1.74 6.20
C GLY A 168 10.48 1.34 6.40
N THR A 169 10.10 0.08 6.62
CA THR A 169 8.69 -0.33 6.62
C THR A 169 8.13 -0.70 7.99
N LEU A 170 8.95 -0.74 9.02
CA LEU A 170 8.59 -1.21 10.38
C LEU A 170 7.39 -0.46 11.00
N GLY A 171 7.19 0.81 10.67
CA GLY A 171 6.15 1.62 11.29
C GLY A 171 4.70 1.30 10.90
N TYR A 172 4.47 0.41 9.92
CA TYR A 172 3.12 -0.04 9.51
C TYR A 172 2.86 -1.50 9.82
N ILE A 173 3.88 -2.26 10.20
CA ILE A 173 3.79 -3.71 10.45
C ILE A 173 3.03 -3.96 11.76
N ALA A 174 2.00 -4.80 11.68
CA ALA A 174 1.26 -5.22 12.86
C ALA A 174 2.12 -6.14 13.76
N PRO A 175 1.93 -6.11 15.10
CA PRO A 175 2.72 -6.92 16.03
C PRO A 175 2.73 -8.42 15.69
N GLU A 176 1.57 -9.01 15.42
CA GLU A 176 1.45 -10.43 15.05
C GLU A 176 2.12 -10.74 13.70
N GLN A 177 2.10 -9.78 12.78
CA GLN A 177 2.80 -9.91 11.48
C GLN A 177 4.31 -9.93 11.67
N ALA A 178 4.86 -9.12 12.56
CA ALA A 178 6.29 -9.15 12.92
C ALA A 178 6.71 -10.50 13.50
N HIS A 179 5.77 -11.24 14.12
CA HIS A 179 5.97 -12.61 14.60
C HIS A 179 5.65 -13.70 13.56
N GLY A 180 5.51 -13.34 12.29
CA GLY A 180 5.26 -14.28 11.20
C GLY A 180 3.84 -14.84 11.12
N LYS A 181 2.87 -14.26 11.83
CA LYS A 181 1.47 -14.70 11.88
C LYS A 181 0.51 -13.64 11.32
N PRO A 182 0.64 -13.21 10.06
CA PRO A 182 -0.24 -12.19 9.50
C PRO A 182 -1.68 -12.70 9.38
N SER A 183 -2.63 -11.82 9.67
CA SER A 183 -4.07 -12.05 9.56
C SER A 183 -4.76 -10.91 8.80
N LEU A 184 -6.06 -11.02 8.54
CA LEU A 184 -6.86 -9.91 7.99
C LEU A 184 -6.82 -8.68 8.88
N ARG A 185 -6.63 -8.88 10.20
CA ARG A 185 -6.51 -7.81 11.19
C ARG A 185 -5.16 -7.09 11.13
N SER A 186 -4.14 -7.71 10.54
CA SER A 186 -2.85 -7.04 10.29
C SER A 186 -2.99 -5.91 9.27
N ASP A 187 -3.75 -6.13 8.19
CA ASP A 187 -4.05 -5.06 7.23
C ASP A 187 -4.91 -3.95 7.84
N VAL A 188 -5.82 -4.31 8.76
CA VAL A 188 -6.62 -3.33 9.53
C VAL A 188 -5.70 -2.45 10.39
N PHE A 189 -4.70 -3.04 11.04
CA PHE A 189 -3.72 -2.30 11.83
C PHE A 189 -2.95 -1.30 10.96
N SER A 190 -2.39 -1.78 9.85
CA SER A 190 -1.63 -0.92 8.91
C SER A 190 -2.49 0.20 8.33
N ALA A 191 -3.76 -0.08 7.99
CA ALA A 191 -4.73 0.94 7.55
C ALA A 191 -5.07 1.93 8.68
N GLY A 192 -5.12 1.48 9.94
CA GLY A 192 -5.30 2.34 11.12
C GLY A 192 -4.14 3.31 11.33
N VAL A 193 -2.90 2.81 11.22
CA VAL A 193 -1.68 3.64 11.27
C VAL A 193 -1.68 4.67 10.14
N LEU A 194 -2.03 4.25 8.93
CA LEU A 194 -2.14 5.16 7.78
C LEU A 194 -3.20 6.24 8.01
N LEU A 195 -4.39 5.84 8.47
CA LEU A 195 -5.45 6.80 8.80
C LEU A 195 -4.96 7.82 9.82
N TRP A 196 -4.29 7.40 10.90
CA TRP A 196 -3.73 8.30 11.89
C TRP A 196 -2.81 9.36 11.27
N ARG A 197 -1.90 8.95 10.40
CA ARG A 197 -1.02 9.87 9.69
C ARG A 197 -1.79 10.85 8.80
N LEU A 198 -2.78 10.38 8.09
CA LEU A 198 -3.64 11.22 7.24
C LEU A 198 -4.50 12.21 8.04
N LEU A 199 -4.85 11.87 9.28
CA LEU A 199 -5.51 12.79 10.20
C LEU A 199 -4.56 13.88 10.75
N GLY A 200 -3.26 13.77 10.47
CA GLY A 200 -2.22 14.73 10.87
C GLY A 200 -1.50 14.35 12.16
N GLY A 201 -1.61 13.10 12.61
CA GLY A 201 -0.78 12.52 13.64
C GLY A 201 0.65 12.22 13.16
N ALA A 202 1.57 12.05 14.09
CA ALA A 202 2.89 11.53 13.78
C ALA A 202 2.85 10.02 13.52
N GLN A 203 3.88 9.48 12.88
CA GLN A 203 4.01 8.04 12.68
C GLN A 203 4.05 7.34 14.06
N PRO A 204 3.11 6.43 14.36
CA PRO A 204 3.21 5.66 15.59
C PRO A 204 4.44 4.75 15.57
N GLU A 205 5.09 4.63 16.72
CA GLU A 205 6.28 3.80 16.91
C GLU A 205 5.99 2.66 17.89
N TRP A 206 6.70 1.56 17.73
CA TRP A 206 6.66 0.47 18.72
C TRP A 206 7.00 1.01 20.11
N PRO A 207 6.31 0.62 21.16
CA PRO A 207 5.28 -0.43 21.27
C PRO A 207 3.83 0.03 21.02
N PHE A 208 3.59 1.05 20.24
CA PHE A 208 2.28 1.55 19.80
C PHE A 208 1.34 1.97 20.95
N HIS A 209 1.91 2.61 21.98
CA HIS A 209 1.11 3.11 23.10
C HIS A 209 0.05 4.11 22.65
N TRP A 210 -1.14 3.96 23.20
CA TRP A 210 -2.19 4.96 23.06
C TRP A 210 -2.17 5.92 24.26
N PRO A 211 -2.37 7.23 24.08
CA PRO A 211 -2.60 7.91 22.79
C PRO A 211 -1.31 8.06 21.96
N HIS A 212 -1.44 7.95 20.63
CA HIS A 212 -0.32 8.16 19.72
C HIS A 212 0.12 9.63 19.70
N GLN A 213 1.38 9.86 19.35
CA GLN A 213 1.96 11.20 19.22
C GLN A 213 1.13 12.08 18.26
N GLY A 214 0.79 13.30 18.68
CA GLY A 214 -0.07 14.21 17.92
C GLY A 214 -1.56 14.11 18.24
N TYR A 215 -1.94 13.34 19.27
CA TYR A 215 -3.32 13.08 19.68
C TYR A 215 -4.16 14.36 19.85
N GLU A 216 -3.66 15.35 20.59
CA GLU A 216 -4.38 16.62 20.83
C GLU A 216 -4.68 17.39 19.53
N LYS A 217 -3.74 17.36 18.59
CA LYS A 217 -3.92 18.00 17.27
C LYS A 217 -5.01 17.28 16.48
N VAL A 218 -5.00 15.94 16.47
CA VAL A 218 -6.01 15.16 15.76
C VAL A 218 -7.37 15.34 16.42
N GLN A 219 -7.47 15.25 17.75
CA GLN A 219 -8.72 15.42 18.49
C GLN A 219 -9.35 16.81 18.30
N ARG A 220 -8.56 17.87 18.17
CA ARG A 220 -9.06 19.23 17.87
C ARG A 220 -9.61 19.37 16.45
N ASN A 221 -9.12 18.56 15.53
CA ASN A 221 -9.42 18.69 14.09
C ASN A 221 -10.44 17.69 13.57
N TRP A 222 -10.67 16.58 14.24
CA TRP A 222 -11.52 15.49 13.78
C TRP A 222 -12.51 15.06 14.85
N SER A 223 -13.62 14.40 14.45
CA SER A 223 -14.61 13.90 15.39
C SER A 223 -14.05 12.81 16.31
N LYS A 224 -14.68 12.64 17.47
CA LYS A 224 -14.35 11.58 18.42
C LYS A 224 -14.42 10.19 17.76
N ASP A 225 -15.40 9.99 16.87
CA ASP A 225 -15.58 8.71 16.17
C ASP A 225 -14.40 8.39 15.24
N MET A 226 -13.85 9.42 14.55
CA MET A 226 -12.66 9.22 13.72
C MET A 226 -11.44 8.81 14.55
N VAL A 227 -11.29 9.41 15.74
CA VAL A 227 -10.22 9.06 16.68
C VAL A 227 -10.41 7.63 17.21
N GLU A 228 -11.67 7.25 17.54
CA GLU A 228 -11.99 5.91 18.03
C GLU A 228 -11.76 4.83 16.97
N ILE A 229 -12.04 5.12 15.69
CA ILE A 229 -11.72 4.19 14.58
C ILE A 229 -10.23 3.86 14.58
N VAL A 230 -9.37 4.88 14.68
CA VAL A 230 -7.92 4.67 14.76
C VAL A 230 -7.55 3.88 16.01
N ARG A 231 -8.03 4.32 17.19
CA ARG A 231 -7.74 3.66 18.47
C ARG A 231 -8.05 2.17 18.43
N ARG A 232 -9.20 1.80 17.85
CA ARG A 232 -9.59 0.41 17.69
C ARG A 232 -8.74 -0.33 16.67
N ALA A 233 -8.47 0.28 15.52
CA ALA A 233 -7.70 -0.36 14.46
C ALA A 233 -6.24 -0.63 14.86
N THR A 234 -5.64 0.24 15.70
CA THR A 234 -4.24 0.15 16.12
C THR A 234 -4.01 -0.54 17.48
N GLN A 235 -5.01 -1.27 17.99
CA GLN A 235 -4.82 -2.08 19.20
C GLN A 235 -3.68 -3.10 19.01
N VAL A 236 -2.82 -3.27 20.02
CA VAL A 236 -1.75 -4.28 19.99
C VAL A 236 -2.35 -5.68 19.94
N ASP A 237 -3.37 -5.93 20.76
CA ASP A 237 -4.17 -7.15 20.74
C ASP A 237 -5.08 -7.16 19.50
N GLU A 238 -4.80 -8.06 18.54
CA GLU A 238 -5.54 -8.14 17.29
C GLU A 238 -7.03 -8.46 17.46
N GLU A 239 -7.41 -9.19 18.51
CA GLU A 239 -8.81 -9.55 18.77
C GLU A 239 -9.68 -8.32 19.11
N LYS A 240 -9.08 -7.24 19.60
CA LYS A 240 -9.75 -5.97 19.90
C LYS A 240 -9.95 -5.08 18.68
N ARG A 241 -9.32 -5.41 17.55
CA ARG A 241 -9.46 -4.66 16.29
C ARG A 241 -10.78 -4.96 15.58
N TYR A 242 -10.98 -4.31 14.44
CA TYR A 242 -11.99 -4.76 13.47
C TYR A 242 -11.55 -6.11 12.88
N GLN A 243 -12.53 -7.01 12.70
CA GLN A 243 -12.25 -8.37 12.20
C GLN A 243 -11.66 -8.41 10.78
N ASP A 244 -11.98 -7.38 9.97
CA ASP A 244 -11.52 -7.22 8.58
C ASP A 244 -11.67 -5.76 8.13
N ALA A 245 -11.17 -5.45 6.94
CA ALA A 245 -11.26 -4.11 6.35
C ALA A 245 -12.70 -3.67 6.07
N GLY A 246 -13.61 -4.61 5.79
CA GLY A 246 -15.03 -4.30 5.57
C GLY A 246 -15.72 -3.78 6.85
N ALA A 247 -15.36 -4.35 8.01
CA ALA A 247 -15.87 -3.88 9.30
C ALA A 247 -15.34 -2.47 9.62
N MET A 248 -14.06 -2.19 9.32
CA MET A 248 -13.46 -0.85 9.48
C MET A 248 -14.10 0.15 8.50
N LEU A 249 -14.34 -0.24 7.24
CA LEU A 249 -15.01 0.59 6.23
C LEU A 249 -16.41 1.03 6.68
N ARG A 250 -17.19 0.10 7.21
CA ARG A 250 -18.54 0.43 7.76
C ARG A 250 -18.45 1.45 8.90
N ALA A 251 -17.45 1.35 9.77
CA ALA A 251 -17.23 2.33 10.83
C ALA A 251 -16.84 3.70 10.25
N LEU A 252 -15.92 3.73 9.28
CA LEU A 252 -15.50 4.95 8.58
C LEU A 252 -16.68 5.66 7.92
N ASN A 253 -17.51 4.94 7.18
CA ASN A 253 -18.65 5.49 6.47
C ASN A 253 -19.70 6.07 7.42
N ARG A 254 -19.89 5.51 8.61
CA ARG A 254 -20.78 6.09 9.64
C ARG A 254 -20.22 7.38 10.23
N ALA A 255 -18.90 7.46 10.45
CA ALA A 255 -18.25 8.63 11.05
C ALA A 255 -17.97 9.77 10.05
N ALA A 256 -17.90 9.49 8.75
CA ALA A 256 -17.50 10.45 7.72
C ALA A 256 -18.38 11.73 7.64
N PRO A 257 -19.72 11.67 7.74
CA PRO A 257 -20.57 12.86 7.70
C PRO A 257 -20.23 13.87 8.80
N ASP A 258 -19.99 13.40 10.03
CA ASP A 258 -19.68 14.26 11.18
C ASP A 258 -18.22 14.74 11.15
N ALA A 259 -17.31 13.95 10.60
CA ALA A 259 -15.93 14.34 10.40
C ALA A 259 -15.79 15.57 9.48
N ILE A 260 -16.71 15.76 8.53
CA ILE A 260 -16.71 16.91 7.61
C ILE A 260 -17.37 18.14 8.29
N ARG A 261 -18.42 17.93 9.09
CA ARG A 261 -19.25 18.99 9.71
C ARG A 261 -18.57 19.72 10.88
N SER A 262 -17.62 19.11 11.55
CA SER A 262 -17.04 19.61 12.81
C SER A 262 -16.30 20.97 12.73
N ARG A 263 -16.37 21.72 11.63
CA ARG A 263 -15.85 23.10 11.48
C ARG A 263 -16.92 24.22 11.47
N GLY A 264 -18.19 23.88 11.62
CA GLY A 264 -19.28 24.86 11.50
C GLY A 264 -19.65 25.62 12.79
N HIS A 265 -19.03 25.29 13.92
CA HIS A 265 -19.39 25.91 15.20
C HIS A 265 -18.13 26.25 16.00
N ARG A 266 -17.49 27.38 15.64
CA ARG A 266 -16.80 28.34 16.53
C ARG A 266 -16.68 29.68 15.85
#